data_51ae482b60aad2cbc5ab120f1a31adad
#
_entry.id   51ae482b60aad2cbc5ab120f1a31adad
#
_cell.length_a   1.000
_cell.length_b   1.000
_cell.length_c   1.000
_cell.angle_alpha   90.00
_cell.angle_beta   90.00
_cell.angle_gamma   90.00
#
_symmetry.space_group_name_H-M   'P 1'
#
loop_
_entity.id
_entity.type
_entity.pdbx_description
1 polymer ?
#
loop_
_entity_poly.entity_id
_entity_poly.type
_entity_poly.pdbx_seq_one_letter_code
_entity_poly.pdbx_strand_id
1 'polypeptide(L)'
;MSYISFYKIIFIIELLIAEYLFSHNLRKRNKFYLRLILGLVVLFGISFIPLSTDNFILNSVDFFVLFWFSLFLVWLCYEESFFNILFCCMAGYTTQHFAYEITNLMLCLVEQGISPLLGMYSNSIIDFSSFDKRTLFSITLYLICYFISYWGIYLLFAKRIKKGIDLKINNLILLGLIFAGAFCNIIIGSMIIHYMSKDFIGMVINFITNGLCCILLLVCQFNQLTTKETKRELDILQMMWIQEKQHYQLLQENIDLINIKCHDMKHKIRLLTNGKNFSNEEIESIDKSITIYDSSLKTGNEALDVILTEKAFICNEKNVKFTCVIDGTLISFINETDIFSLFGNIMDNALNATLKMDNIDERFINLKINKEKDFISINIKNSFKGKINLDKDGLPITDNADKNYHGFGMKSISYMVEKYHGNLSIAINDNIFNLNILFLNKTA
;
A
#
# COMPACT_ATOMS: atom_id res chain seq x y z
N MET A 1 22.93 -3.29 46.23
CA MET A 1 22.73 -3.39 44.78
C MET A 1 23.96 -2.80 44.14
N SER A 2 24.68 -3.47 43.26
CA SER A 2 25.85 -2.84 42.64
C SER A 2 25.38 -1.73 41.71
N TYR A 3 26.17 -0.66 41.57
CA TYR A 3 25.89 0.46 40.67
C TYR A 3 25.58 0.01 39.26
N ILE A 4 26.28 -1.00 38.78
CA ILE A 4 26.10 -1.60 37.44
C ILE A 4 24.76 -2.32 37.29
N SER A 5 24.27 -3.05 38.30
CA SER A 5 23.00 -3.69 38.24
C SER A 5 21.83 -2.69 38.11
N PHE A 6 21.96 -1.51 38.69
CA PHE A 6 20.99 -0.43 38.57
C PHE A 6 20.93 0.12 37.12
N TYR A 7 22.07 0.36 36.49
CA TYR A 7 22.11 0.80 35.09
C TYR A 7 21.52 -0.21 34.13
N LYS A 8 21.78 -1.50 34.34
CA LYS A 8 21.17 -2.57 33.51
C LYS A 8 19.63 -2.58 33.60
N ILE A 9 19.10 -2.34 34.81
CA ILE A 9 17.64 -2.29 35.00
C ILE A 9 17.03 -1.09 34.27
N ILE A 10 17.65 0.08 34.37
CA ILE A 10 17.19 1.28 33.64
C ILE A 10 17.24 1.02 32.15
N PHE A 11 18.36 0.53 31.63
CA PHE A 11 18.53 0.19 30.23
C PHE A 11 17.43 -0.79 29.73
N ILE A 12 17.12 -1.83 30.50
CA ILE A 12 16.05 -2.78 30.14
C ILE A 12 14.70 -2.07 30.03
N ILE A 13 14.37 -1.20 30.97
CA ILE A 13 13.11 -0.44 30.96
C ILE A 13 13.03 0.46 29.71
N GLU A 14 14.08 1.21 29.44
CA GLU A 14 14.20 2.08 28.26
C GLU A 14 14.05 1.26 26.97
N LEU A 15 14.79 0.15 26.87
CA LEU A 15 14.78 -0.71 25.70
C LEU A 15 13.40 -1.30 25.44
N LEU A 16 12.72 -1.81 26.47
CA LEU A 16 11.39 -2.38 26.34
C LEU A 16 10.34 -1.34 25.93
N ILE A 17 10.44 -0.11 26.44
CA ILE A 17 9.58 1.00 26.01
C ILE A 17 9.84 1.31 24.52
N ALA A 18 11.11 1.40 24.11
CA ALA A 18 11.47 1.66 22.73
C ALA A 18 11.01 0.52 21.78
N GLU A 19 11.21 -0.74 22.16
CA GLU A 19 10.74 -1.90 21.38
C GLU A 19 9.20 -1.94 21.29
N TYR A 20 8.51 -1.56 22.36
CA TYR A 20 7.04 -1.47 22.34
C TYR A 20 6.53 -0.42 21.36
N LEU A 21 7.21 0.70 21.14
CA LEU A 21 6.83 1.70 20.15
C LEU A 21 6.68 1.11 18.74
N PHE A 22 7.51 0.13 18.38
CA PHE A 22 7.51 -0.49 17.05
C PHE A 22 6.70 -1.80 17.00
N SER A 23 6.51 -2.47 18.14
CA SER A 23 5.85 -3.78 18.19
C SER A 23 4.38 -3.74 18.59
N HIS A 24 3.86 -2.62 19.15
CA HIS A 24 2.50 -2.55 19.69
C HIS A 24 1.38 -2.85 18.68
N ASN A 25 1.62 -2.60 17.39
CA ASN A 25 0.70 -2.86 16.28
C ASN A 25 0.78 -4.30 15.74
N LEU A 26 1.75 -5.12 16.20
CA LEU A 26 1.92 -6.49 15.79
C LEU A 26 0.85 -7.41 16.41
N ARG A 27 0.63 -8.56 15.78
CA ARG A 27 -0.36 -9.54 16.23
C ARG A 27 0.10 -10.24 17.51
N LYS A 28 -0.67 -10.10 18.60
CA LYS A 28 -0.37 -10.69 19.91
C LYS A 28 -0.69 -12.19 19.91
N ARG A 29 0.21 -13.01 20.49
CA ARG A 29 -0.03 -14.44 20.71
C ARG A 29 -1.01 -14.68 21.86
N ASN A 30 -1.62 -15.87 21.86
CA ASN A 30 -2.44 -16.34 22.99
C ASN A 30 -1.65 -16.31 24.30
N LYS A 31 -2.32 -15.86 25.40
CA LYS A 31 -1.71 -15.68 26.74
C LYS A 31 -0.56 -14.65 26.73
N PHE A 32 -0.68 -13.58 25.95
CA PHE A 32 0.31 -12.51 25.84
C PHE A 32 0.82 -12.00 27.20
N TYR A 33 -0.06 -11.64 28.12
CA TYR A 33 0.33 -11.09 29.42
C TYR A 33 1.09 -12.09 30.31
N LEU A 34 0.74 -13.38 30.26
CA LEU A 34 1.47 -14.40 31.01
C LEU A 34 2.90 -14.55 30.46
N ARG A 35 3.06 -14.58 29.14
CA ARG A 35 4.38 -14.66 28.48
C ARG A 35 5.21 -13.43 28.79
N LEU A 36 4.59 -12.25 28.77
CA LEU A 36 5.26 -10.98 29.08
C LEU A 36 5.79 -11.00 30.52
N ILE A 37 4.95 -11.35 31.51
CA ILE A 37 5.36 -11.38 32.93
C ILE A 37 6.49 -12.39 33.13
N LEU A 38 6.38 -13.60 32.64
CA LEU A 38 7.42 -14.61 32.77
C LEU A 38 8.75 -14.16 32.12
N GLY A 39 8.69 -13.59 30.93
CA GLY A 39 9.87 -13.08 30.26
C GLY A 39 10.50 -11.87 30.95
N LEU A 40 9.70 -10.97 31.53
CA LEU A 40 10.21 -9.85 32.35
C LEU A 40 10.95 -10.36 33.59
N VAL A 41 10.40 -11.35 34.29
CA VAL A 41 11.07 -11.97 35.46
C VAL A 41 12.44 -12.52 35.07
N VAL A 42 12.53 -13.22 33.94
CA VAL A 42 13.81 -13.77 33.45
C VAL A 42 14.76 -12.63 33.07
N LEU A 43 14.30 -11.63 32.33
CA LEU A 43 15.13 -10.53 31.84
C LEU A 43 15.68 -9.70 33.00
N PHE A 44 14.85 -9.35 33.99
CA PHE A 44 15.31 -8.68 35.20
C PHE A 44 16.22 -9.56 36.04
N GLY A 45 15.98 -10.88 36.11
CA GLY A 45 16.86 -11.81 36.79
C GLY A 45 18.27 -11.81 36.25
N ILE A 46 18.41 -11.79 34.91
CA ILE A 46 19.72 -11.72 34.22
C ILE A 46 20.44 -10.41 34.52
N SER A 47 19.74 -9.30 34.68
CA SER A 47 20.37 -7.99 35.00
C SER A 47 21.14 -7.97 36.32
N PHE A 48 20.84 -8.90 37.25
CA PHE A 48 21.56 -9.03 38.51
C PHE A 48 22.86 -9.84 38.41
N ILE A 49 23.13 -10.49 37.28
CA ILE A 49 24.38 -11.23 37.09
C ILE A 49 25.53 -10.23 36.96
N PRO A 50 26.51 -10.19 37.89
CA PRO A 50 27.62 -9.30 37.80
C PRO A 50 28.55 -9.81 36.69
N LEU A 51 28.74 -9.00 35.63
CA LEU A 51 29.77 -9.20 34.64
C LEU A 51 30.93 -8.18 34.92
N SER A 52 32.12 -8.51 34.45
CA SER A 52 33.34 -7.77 34.74
C SER A 52 33.24 -6.29 34.31
N THR A 53 33.62 -5.37 35.19
CA THR A 53 33.38 -3.93 35.10
C THR A 53 34.50 -3.12 34.47
N ASP A 54 35.68 -3.68 34.33
CA ASP A 54 36.88 -2.90 34.02
C ASP A 54 37.24 -2.84 32.54
N ASN A 55 36.48 -3.57 31.71
CA ASN A 55 36.72 -3.62 30.26
C ASN A 55 35.49 -3.12 29.48
N PHE A 56 35.67 -2.01 28.72
CA PHE A 56 34.60 -1.41 27.95
C PHE A 56 33.99 -2.35 26.88
N ILE A 57 34.79 -3.29 26.34
CA ILE A 57 34.34 -4.29 25.40
C ILE A 57 33.37 -5.27 26.09
N LEU A 58 33.72 -5.78 27.27
CA LEU A 58 32.87 -6.67 28.04
C LEU A 58 31.56 -6.02 28.45
N ASN A 59 31.61 -4.72 28.82
CA ASN A 59 30.39 -3.98 29.10
C ASN A 59 29.48 -3.84 27.86
N SER A 60 30.03 -3.58 26.68
CA SER A 60 29.26 -3.51 25.43
C SER A 60 28.64 -4.85 25.07
N VAL A 61 29.38 -5.95 25.30
CA VAL A 61 28.85 -7.32 25.10
C VAL A 61 27.70 -7.62 26.06
N ASP A 62 27.78 -7.15 27.31
CA ASP A 62 26.72 -7.36 28.30
C ASP A 62 25.39 -6.70 27.89
N PHE A 63 25.42 -5.44 27.45
CA PHE A 63 24.23 -4.77 26.91
C PHE A 63 23.70 -5.43 25.65
N PHE A 64 24.59 -5.99 24.82
CA PHE A 64 24.21 -6.76 23.65
C PHE A 64 23.52 -8.08 24.00
N VAL A 65 23.98 -8.76 25.03
CA VAL A 65 23.31 -9.96 25.56
C VAL A 65 21.91 -9.61 26.08
N LEU A 66 21.73 -8.52 26.80
CA LEU A 66 20.43 -8.06 27.25
C LEU A 66 19.48 -7.75 26.08
N PHE A 67 19.97 -7.20 24.99
CA PHE A 67 19.20 -7.01 23.77
C PHE A 67 18.70 -8.35 23.18
N TRP A 68 19.52 -9.39 23.15
CA TRP A 68 19.07 -10.69 22.66
C TRP A 68 17.98 -11.32 23.53
N PHE A 69 18.04 -11.14 24.84
CA PHE A 69 16.98 -11.58 25.75
C PHE A 69 15.71 -10.76 25.60
N SER A 70 15.79 -9.43 25.37
CA SER A 70 14.60 -8.63 25.11
C SER A 70 13.95 -9.00 23.77
N LEU A 71 14.74 -9.22 22.71
CA LEU A 71 14.26 -9.72 21.43
C LEU A 71 13.56 -11.08 21.57
N PHE A 72 14.11 -12.00 22.35
CA PHE A 72 13.48 -13.28 22.62
C PHE A 72 12.16 -13.12 23.38
N LEU A 73 12.07 -12.21 24.33
CA LEU A 73 10.82 -11.85 25.03
C LEU A 73 9.76 -11.34 24.06
N VAL A 74 10.11 -10.39 23.18
CA VAL A 74 9.20 -9.85 22.17
C VAL A 74 8.74 -10.97 21.24
N TRP A 75 9.65 -11.83 20.78
CA TRP A 75 9.32 -12.98 19.92
C TRP A 75 8.36 -13.99 20.59
N LEU A 76 8.48 -14.20 21.89
CA LEU A 76 7.53 -15.03 22.66
C LEU A 76 6.13 -14.39 22.74
N CYS A 77 6.04 -13.07 22.75
CA CYS A 77 4.80 -12.33 22.95
C CYS A 77 3.98 -12.12 21.66
N TYR A 78 4.64 -12.02 20.50
CA TYR A 78 3.98 -11.68 19.23
C TYR A 78 3.99 -12.84 18.23
N GLU A 79 2.94 -12.92 17.40
CA GLU A 79 2.76 -13.94 16.36
C GLU A 79 3.24 -13.42 15.00
N GLU A 80 4.57 -13.23 14.90
CA GLU A 80 5.22 -12.69 13.71
C GLU A 80 6.47 -13.48 13.37
N SER A 81 6.97 -13.33 12.13
CA SER A 81 8.23 -13.94 11.74
C SER A 81 9.37 -13.39 12.58
N PHE A 82 10.39 -14.22 12.82
CA PHE A 82 11.57 -13.81 13.57
C PHE A 82 12.23 -12.54 12.99
N PHE A 83 12.28 -12.41 11.66
CA PHE A 83 12.88 -11.25 10.99
C PHE A 83 12.05 -9.96 11.13
N ASN A 84 10.72 -10.07 11.18
CA ASN A 84 9.86 -8.92 11.45
C ASN A 84 10.06 -8.40 12.88
N ILE A 85 10.20 -9.31 13.83
CA ILE A 85 10.46 -8.98 15.24
C ILE A 85 11.86 -8.42 15.41
N LEU A 86 12.86 -9.04 14.78
CA LEU A 86 14.24 -8.52 14.77
C LEU A 86 14.29 -7.09 14.23
N PHE A 87 13.56 -6.81 13.14
CA PHE A 87 13.43 -5.46 12.59
C PHE A 87 12.87 -4.47 13.64
N CYS A 88 11.76 -4.82 14.30
CA CYS A 88 11.15 -3.95 15.31
C CYS A 88 12.06 -3.74 16.53
N CYS A 89 12.69 -4.80 17.04
CA CYS A 89 13.59 -4.72 18.18
C CYS A 89 14.86 -3.94 17.87
N MET A 90 15.42 -4.07 16.66
CA MET A 90 16.55 -3.26 16.21
C MET A 90 16.20 -1.77 16.12
N ALA A 91 15.00 -1.43 15.59
CA ALA A 91 14.52 -0.06 15.57
C ALA A 91 14.37 0.48 17.01
N GLY A 92 13.86 -0.34 17.93
CA GLY A 92 13.77 -0.03 19.35
C GLY A 92 15.15 0.23 19.97
N TYR A 93 16.11 -0.67 19.75
CA TYR A 93 17.46 -0.55 20.26
C TYR A 93 18.18 0.71 19.73
N THR A 94 18.07 0.97 18.43
CA THR A 94 18.64 2.19 17.82
C THR A 94 17.98 3.45 18.38
N THR A 95 16.68 3.40 18.68
CA THR A 95 15.93 4.50 19.29
C THR A 95 16.38 4.76 20.72
N GLN A 96 16.56 3.72 21.53
CA GLN A 96 17.07 3.81 22.88
C GLN A 96 18.48 4.42 22.87
N HIS A 97 19.36 3.93 21.99
CA HIS A 97 20.71 4.45 21.86
C HIS A 97 20.74 5.91 21.41
N PHE A 98 19.89 6.30 20.46
CA PHE A 98 19.74 7.71 20.06
C PHE A 98 19.33 8.61 21.25
N ALA A 99 18.33 8.18 22.04
CA ALA A 99 17.90 8.93 23.21
C ALA A 99 19.01 9.06 24.27
N TYR A 100 19.79 8.00 24.46
CA TYR A 100 20.97 7.99 25.31
C TYR A 100 22.03 9.03 24.87
N GLU A 101 22.36 9.05 23.58
CA GLU A 101 23.35 9.99 23.02
C GLU A 101 22.88 11.45 23.14
N ILE A 102 21.62 11.75 22.82
CA ILE A 102 21.04 13.10 22.96
C ILE A 102 21.03 13.54 24.43
N THR A 103 20.69 12.64 25.34
CA THR A 103 20.67 12.94 26.77
C THR A 103 22.06 13.24 27.30
N ASN A 104 23.07 12.44 26.93
CA ASN A 104 24.44 12.67 27.33
C ASN A 104 25.00 13.96 26.73
N LEU A 105 24.67 14.28 25.48
CA LEU A 105 25.02 15.56 24.88
C LEU A 105 24.45 16.74 25.69
N MET A 106 23.15 16.68 26.03
CA MET A 106 22.50 17.75 26.79
C MET A 106 23.07 17.89 28.21
N LEU A 107 23.34 16.78 28.89
CA LEU A 107 23.97 16.79 30.21
C LEU A 107 25.38 17.36 30.13
N CYS A 108 26.17 16.97 29.14
CA CYS A 108 27.52 17.47 28.91
C CYS A 108 27.55 18.99 28.67
N LEU A 109 26.64 19.52 27.86
CA LEU A 109 26.50 20.96 27.58
C LEU A 109 26.07 21.74 28.82
N VAL A 110 25.13 21.19 29.59
CA VAL A 110 24.65 21.82 30.84
C VAL A 110 25.76 21.84 31.92
N GLU A 111 26.51 20.76 32.07
CA GLU A 111 27.62 20.70 33.03
C GLU A 111 28.70 21.73 32.74
N GLN A 112 29.07 21.93 31.50
CA GLN A 112 30.01 22.97 31.09
C GLN A 112 29.46 24.39 31.26
N GLY A 113 28.15 24.60 31.03
CA GLY A 113 27.52 25.91 31.19
C GLY A 113 27.31 26.32 32.68
N ILE A 114 27.04 25.34 33.56
CA ILE A 114 26.72 25.57 34.98
C ILE A 114 27.94 25.40 35.90
N SER A 115 28.88 24.54 35.52
CA SER A 115 30.10 24.24 36.34
C SER A 115 30.98 25.45 36.66
N PRO A 116 31.23 26.41 35.74
CA PRO A 116 31.96 27.62 36.05
C PRO A 116 31.26 28.51 37.08
N LEU A 117 29.93 28.50 37.13
CA LEU A 117 29.14 29.28 38.09
C LEU A 117 29.05 28.64 39.48
N LEU A 118 29.23 27.32 39.59
CA LEU A 118 29.10 26.56 40.83
C LEU A 118 30.43 26.07 41.39
N GLY A 119 31.59 26.30 40.71
CA GLY A 119 32.91 25.92 41.17
C GLY A 119 33.18 24.43 41.37
N MET A 120 32.39 23.55 40.74
CA MET A 120 32.46 22.11 40.95
C MET A 120 32.78 21.38 39.64
N TYR A 121 33.97 20.82 39.55
CA TYR A 121 34.35 19.78 38.60
C TYR A 121 34.02 18.42 39.18
N SER A 122 33.01 17.74 38.66
CA SER A 122 32.70 16.35 38.97
C SER A 122 32.50 15.55 37.70
N ASN A 123 33.30 14.51 37.54
CA ASN A 123 33.29 13.57 36.40
C ASN A 123 32.17 12.49 36.49
N SER A 124 31.13 12.72 37.24
CA SER A 124 30.08 11.71 37.46
C SER A 124 28.84 11.99 36.65
N ILE A 125 28.63 11.19 35.62
CA ILE A 125 27.33 10.89 35.01
C ILE A 125 26.37 10.53 36.15
N ILE A 126 25.24 11.23 36.28
CA ILE A 126 24.18 11.13 37.28
C ILE A 126 24.43 10.18 38.47
N ASP A 127 24.87 10.71 39.60
CA ASP A 127 24.97 9.94 40.81
C ASP A 127 23.64 9.89 41.56
N PHE A 128 22.91 8.77 41.40
CA PHE A 128 21.66 8.53 42.08
C PHE A 128 21.78 8.29 43.62
N SER A 129 22.95 8.30 44.16
CA SER A 129 23.16 8.04 45.58
C SER A 129 22.93 9.28 46.46
N SER A 130 22.97 10.49 45.89
CA SER A 130 22.75 11.76 46.59
C SER A 130 21.52 12.49 46.05
N PHE A 131 20.47 12.66 46.86
CA PHE A 131 19.27 13.46 46.53
C PHE A 131 19.55 14.97 46.69
N ASP A 132 20.43 15.50 45.89
CA ASP A 132 20.68 16.96 45.83
C ASP A 132 19.89 17.60 44.67
N LYS A 133 19.68 18.93 44.72
CA LYS A 133 18.98 19.71 43.68
C LYS A 133 19.57 19.49 42.29
N ARG A 134 20.88 19.27 42.18
CA ARG A 134 21.59 18.97 40.93
C ARG A 134 21.15 17.61 40.37
N THR A 135 21.09 16.58 41.21
CA THR A 135 20.66 15.24 40.83
C THR A 135 19.21 15.26 40.34
N LEU A 136 18.33 16.00 41.04
CA LEU A 136 16.93 16.16 40.62
C LEU A 136 16.81 16.85 39.27
N PHE A 137 17.60 17.89 39.00
CA PHE A 137 17.64 18.57 37.71
C PHE A 137 18.12 17.64 36.61
N SER A 138 19.17 16.87 36.82
CA SER A 138 19.70 15.91 35.84
C SER A 138 18.70 14.79 35.55
N ILE A 139 17.98 14.30 36.56
CA ILE A 139 16.92 13.31 36.36
C ILE A 139 15.76 13.89 35.55
N THR A 140 15.34 15.13 35.84
CA THR A 140 14.24 15.76 35.08
C THR A 140 14.64 16.00 33.63
N LEU A 141 15.86 16.47 33.38
CA LEU A 141 16.40 16.66 32.01
C LEU A 141 16.48 15.34 31.26
N TYR A 142 16.97 14.29 31.92
CA TYR A 142 16.99 12.93 31.37
C TYR A 142 15.59 12.46 30.92
N LEU A 143 14.57 12.55 31.77
CA LEU A 143 13.20 12.14 31.43
C LEU A 143 12.62 12.94 30.28
N ILE A 144 12.90 14.26 30.24
CA ILE A 144 12.43 15.13 29.14
C ILE A 144 13.12 14.75 27.82
N CYS A 145 14.43 14.54 27.82
CA CYS A 145 15.17 14.16 26.61
C CYS A 145 14.70 12.80 26.04
N TYR A 146 14.52 11.80 26.91
CA TYR A 146 13.99 10.51 26.50
C TYR A 146 12.56 10.61 25.95
N PHE A 147 11.70 11.35 26.63
CA PHE A 147 10.33 11.54 26.16
C PHE A 147 10.30 12.21 24.78
N ILE A 148 11.03 13.30 24.60
CA ILE A 148 11.08 14.04 23.32
C ILE A 148 11.66 13.14 22.21
N SER A 149 12.74 12.41 22.47
CA SER A 149 13.39 11.52 21.52
C SER A 149 12.46 10.39 21.10
N TYR A 150 11.81 9.71 22.05
CA TYR A 150 10.87 8.61 21.75
C TYR A 150 9.65 9.10 21.02
N TRP A 151 9.08 10.24 21.44
CA TRP A 151 7.92 10.85 20.78
C TRP A 151 8.25 11.27 19.35
N GLY A 152 9.39 11.92 19.13
CA GLY A 152 9.86 12.32 17.80
C GLY A 152 10.04 11.12 16.86
N ILE A 153 10.73 10.07 17.32
CA ILE A 153 10.95 8.85 16.54
C ILE A 153 9.63 8.09 16.31
N TYR A 154 8.72 8.06 17.28
CA TYR A 154 7.38 7.51 17.09
C TYR A 154 6.65 8.19 15.93
N LEU A 155 6.65 9.52 15.89
CA LEU A 155 5.96 10.27 14.83
C LEU A 155 6.59 10.06 13.45
N LEU A 156 7.93 10.01 13.38
CA LEU A 156 8.68 9.91 12.12
C LEU A 156 8.68 8.48 11.55
N PHE A 157 8.78 7.47 12.41
CA PHE A 157 9.03 6.09 12.00
C PHE A 157 7.96 5.10 12.49
N ALA A 158 7.72 4.98 13.79
CA ALA A 158 6.89 3.90 14.34
C ALA A 158 5.42 4.01 13.90
N LYS A 159 4.88 5.22 13.75
CA LYS A 159 3.53 5.48 13.25
C LYS A 159 3.28 4.90 11.83
N ARG A 160 4.34 4.68 11.04
CA ARG A 160 4.24 4.09 9.70
C ARG A 160 3.92 2.59 9.74
N ILE A 161 4.17 1.91 10.86
CA ILE A 161 3.81 0.50 11.05
C ILE A 161 2.30 0.43 11.35
N LYS A 162 1.48 0.22 10.31
CA LYS A 162 0.03 0.09 10.45
C LYS A 162 -0.34 -1.29 10.98
N LYS A 163 -1.47 -1.37 11.68
CA LYS A 163 -2.00 -2.62 12.24
C LYS A 163 -2.34 -3.62 11.12
N GLY A 164 -1.79 -4.84 11.22
CA GLY A 164 -2.06 -5.91 10.25
C GLY A 164 -1.22 -5.88 8.98
N ILE A 165 -0.21 -5.02 8.87
CA ILE A 165 0.76 -5.08 7.77
C ILE A 165 1.72 -6.25 8.02
N ASP A 166 1.77 -7.18 7.06
CA ASP A 166 2.81 -8.19 6.98
C ASP A 166 4.11 -7.52 6.51
N LEU A 167 5.01 -7.27 7.45
CA LEU A 167 6.28 -6.57 7.21
C LEU A 167 7.18 -7.31 6.20
N LYS A 168 7.00 -8.63 6.00
CA LYS A 168 7.72 -9.53 5.06
C LYS A 168 9.13 -9.04 4.69
N ILE A 169 10.01 -8.94 5.67
CA ILE A 169 11.38 -8.50 5.46
C ILE A 169 12.15 -9.62 4.76
N ASN A 170 12.49 -9.44 3.49
CA ASN A 170 13.20 -10.46 2.70
C ASN A 170 14.68 -10.13 2.48
N ASN A 171 15.11 -8.90 2.72
CA ASN A 171 16.50 -8.52 2.52
C ASN A 171 17.30 -8.70 3.81
N LEU A 172 17.69 -9.94 4.07
CA LEU A 172 18.47 -10.35 5.24
C LEU A 172 19.85 -9.70 5.27
N ILE A 173 20.47 -9.49 4.09
CA ILE A 173 21.78 -8.87 3.99
C ILE A 173 21.75 -7.44 4.51
N LEU A 174 20.75 -6.67 4.09
CA LEU A 174 20.62 -5.28 4.52
C LEU A 174 20.25 -5.19 6.01
N LEU A 175 19.39 -6.08 6.52
CA LEU A 175 19.10 -6.17 7.95
C LEU A 175 20.35 -6.50 8.75
N GLY A 176 21.17 -7.44 8.27
CA GLY A 176 22.45 -7.78 8.87
C GLY A 176 23.46 -6.64 8.86
N LEU A 177 23.50 -5.84 7.77
CA LEU A 177 24.37 -4.64 7.69
C LEU A 177 23.92 -3.55 8.67
N ILE A 178 22.62 -3.32 8.82
CA ILE A 178 22.09 -2.37 9.80
C ILE A 178 22.43 -2.82 11.21
N PHE A 179 22.28 -4.12 11.50
CA PHE A 179 22.65 -4.70 12.79
C PHE A 179 24.14 -4.53 13.09
N ALA A 180 25.00 -4.89 12.14
CA ALA A 180 26.45 -4.71 12.29
C ALA A 180 26.81 -3.21 12.46
N GLY A 181 26.17 -2.31 11.70
CA GLY A 181 26.36 -0.88 11.81
C GLY A 181 25.97 -0.32 13.19
N ALA A 182 24.82 -0.74 13.73
CA ALA A 182 24.40 -0.34 15.08
C ALA A 182 25.37 -0.83 16.15
N PHE A 183 25.83 -2.08 16.05
CA PHE A 183 26.78 -2.65 16.99
C PHE A 183 28.16 -1.98 16.91
N CYS A 184 28.68 -1.73 15.71
CA CYS A 184 29.93 -0.98 15.51
C CYS A 184 29.85 0.44 16.08
N ASN A 185 28.72 1.14 15.88
CA ASN A 185 28.49 2.47 16.40
C ASN A 185 28.63 2.50 17.94
N ILE A 186 28.04 1.51 18.64
CA ILE A 186 28.10 1.41 20.10
C ILE A 186 29.52 1.14 20.60
N ILE A 187 30.22 0.19 19.95
CA ILE A 187 31.62 -0.13 20.37
C ILE A 187 32.54 1.09 20.18
N ILE A 188 32.44 1.76 19.03
CA ILE A 188 33.24 2.93 18.73
C ILE A 188 32.92 4.05 19.70
N GLY A 189 31.64 4.32 19.98
CA GLY A 189 31.20 5.30 20.95
C GLY A 189 31.73 5.02 22.36
N SER A 190 31.61 3.78 22.82
CA SER A 190 32.15 3.35 24.12
C SER A 190 33.68 3.50 24.21
N MET A 191 34.38 3.17 23.13
CA MET A 191 35.83 3.32 23.03
C MET A 191 36.26 4.80 23.12
N ILE A 192 35.55 5.68 22.37
CA ILE A 192 35.84 7.11 22.39
C ILE A 192 35.59 7.70 23.79
N ILE A 193 34.49 7.35 24.44
CA ILE A 193 34.18 7.79 25.80
C ILE A 193 35.29 7.32 26.77
N HIS A 194 35.75 6.08 26.65
CA HIS A 194 36.79 5.55 27.53
C HIS A 194 38.12 6.28 27.39
N TYR A 195 38.58 6.60 26.17
CA TYR A 195 39.85 7.21 25.90
C TYR A 195 39.82 8.74 25.92
N MET A 196 38.72 9.39 25.59
CA MET A 196 38.55 10.84 25.45
C MET A 196 37.68 11.48 26.54
N SER A 197 37.42 10.79 27.66
CA SER A 197 36.52 11.27 28.73
C SER A 197 36.91 12.65 29.33
N LYS A 198 38.14 13.12 29.11
CA LYS A 198 38.64 14.42 29.60
C LYS A 198 38.55 15.54 28.56
N ASP A 199 38.23 15.22 27.29
CA ASP A 199 38.12 16.19 26.22
C ASP A 199 36.65 16.50 25.94
N PHE A 200 36.21 17.69 26.38
CA PHE A 200 34.83 18.15 26.20
C PHE A 200 34.43 18.21 24.74
N ILE A 201 35.30 18.77 23.87
CA ILE A 201 34.97 18.90 22.43
C ILE A 201 34.89 17.53 21.80
N GLY A 202 35.80 16.62 22.11
CA GLY A 202 35.77 15.24 21.62
C GLY A 202 34.51 14.48 22.04
N MET A 203 34.04 14.67 23.29
CA MET A 203 32.79 14.06 23.76
C MET A 203 31.57 14.63 23.05
N VAL A 204 31.49 15.94 22.87
CA VAL A 204 30.37 16.57 22.13
C VAL A 204 30.31 16.07 20.69
N ILE A 205 31.43 16.01 19.99
CA ILE A 205 31.51 15.48 18.62
C ILE A 205 31.05 14.00 18.57
N ASN A 206 31.51 13.20 19.55
CA ASN A 206 31.13 11.80 19.64
C ASN A 206 29.60 11.62 19.79
N PHE A 207 28.96 12.33 20.73
CA PHE A 207 27.52 12.23 20.94
C PHE A 207 26.72 12.68 19.72
N ILE A 208 27.11 13.75 19.04
CA ILE A 208 26.50 14.23 17.83
C ILE A 208 26.65 13.20 16.71
N THR A 209 27.86 12.67 16.51
CA THR A 209 28.13 11.71 15.42
C THR A 209 27.35 10.41 15.61
N ASN A 210 27.36 9.86 16.85
CA ASN A 210 26.61 8.65 17.17
C ASN A 210 25.09 8.86 17.02
N GLY A 211 24.56 10.00 17.48
CA GLY A 211 23.16 10.37 17.30
C GLY A 211 22.75 10.45 15.83
N LEU A 212 23.59 11.07 14.98
CA LEU A 212 23.38 11.11 13.53
C LEU A 212 23.42 9.72 12.90
N CYS A 213 24.38 8.87 13.30
CA CYS A 213 24.44 7.47 12.86
C CYS A 213 23.16 6.71 13.21
N CYS A 214 22.60 6.88 14.40
CA CYS A 214 21.34 6.25 14.80
C CYS A 214 20.17 6.69 13.90
N ILE A 215 20.07 7.98 13.59
CA ILE A 215 19.02 8.48 12.66
C ILE A 215 19.22 7.90 11.28
N LEU A 216 20.43 7.87 10.75
CA LEU A 216 20.72 7.28 9.43
C LEU A 216 20.37 5.80 9.38
N LEU A 217 20.68 5.02 10.41
CA LEU A 217 20.33 3.62 10.53
C LEU A 217 18.80 3.43 10.51
N LEU A 218 18.05 4.26 11.27
CA LEU A 218 16.59 4.25 11.26
C LEU A 218 16.01 4.60 9.88
N VAL A 219 16.56 5.64 9.23
CA VAL A 219 16.14 6.02 7.87
C VAL A 219 16.40 4.88 6.88
N CYS A 220 17.59 4.27 6.91
CA CYS A 220 17.92 3.12 6.05
C CYS A 220 16.98 1.94 6.31
N GLN A 221 16.69 1.67 7.57
CA GLN A 221 15.80 0.58 7.99
C GLN A 221 14.36 0.80 7.49
N PHE A 222 13.80 1.99 7.64
CA PHE A 222 12.44 2.30 7.23
C PHE A 222 12.27 2.54 5.72
N ASN A 223 13.32 2.97 5.02
CA ASN A 223 13.30 3.05 3.56
C ASN A 223 13.09 1.68 2.89
N GLN A 224 13.50 0.58 3.53
CA GLN A 224 13.21 -0.76 3.03
C GLN A 224 11.70 -1.07 2.96
N LEU A 225 10.91 -0.59 3.93
CA LEU A 225 9.46 -0.80 3.95
C LEU A 225 8.78 0.00 2.84
N THR A 226 9.11 1.29 2.70
CA THR A 226 8.50 2.18 1.70
C THR A 226 8.86 1.79 0.27
N THR A 227 10.11 1.48 -0.01
CA THR A 227 10.57 1.07 -1.35
C THR A 227 9.86 -0.20 -1.82
N LYS A 228 9.57 -1.11 -0.91
CA LYS A 228 8.91 -2.38 -1.24
C LYS A 228 7.43 -2.21 -1.54
N GLU A 229 6.71 -1.38 -0.78
CA GLU A 229 5.32 -1.05 -1.05
C GLU A 229 5.20 -0.38 -2.43
N THR A 230 6.00 0.63 -2.71
CA THR A 230 6.02 1.34 -4.00
C THR A 230 6.37 0.41 -5.17
N LYS A 231 7.35 -0.49 -5.00
CA LYS A 231 7.71 -1.45 -6.04
C LYS A 231 6.57 -2.42 -6.32
N ARG A 232 5.88 -2.92 -5.29
CA ARG A 232 4.73 -3.81 -5.45
C ARG A 232 3.56 -3.13 -6.17
N GLU A 233 3.28 -1.87 -5.85
CA GLU A 233 2.28 -1.07 -6.55
C GLU A 233 2.66 -0.87 -8.01
N LEU A 234 3.93 -0.58 -8.30
CA LEU A 234 4.47 -0.47 -9.64
C LEU A 234 4.35 -1.77 -10.44
N ASP A 235 4.69 -2.91 -9.83
CA ASP A 235 4.59 -4.24 -10.46
C ASP A 235 3.11 -4.57 -10.81
N ILE A 236 2.18 -4.23 -9.92
CA ILE A 236 0.73 -4.40 -10.17
C ILE A 236 0.27 -3.51 -11.32
N LEU A 237 0.67 -2.23 -11.34
CA LEU A 237 0.33 -1.31 -12.42
C LEU A 237 0.91 -1.76 -13.77
N GLN A 238 2.15 -2.26 -13.79
CA GLN A 238 2.75 -2.82 -15.00
C GLN A 238 2.01 -4.05 -15.50
N MET A 239 1.61 -4.97 -14.62
CA MET A 239 0.80 -6.13 -15.01
C MET A 239 -0.55 -5.71 -15.61
N MET A 240 -1.24 -4.75 -14.99
CA MET A 240 -2.51 -4.22 -15.51
C MET A 240 -2.32 -3.61 -16.90
N TRP A 241 -1.27 -2.81 -17.10
CA TRP A 241 -0.96 -2.18 -18.39
C TRP A 241 -0.65 -3.21 -19.48
N ILE A 242 0.10 -4.29 -19.16
CA ILE A 242 0.40 -5.38 -20.10
C ILE A 242 -0.89 -6.11 -20.51
N GLN A 243 -1.78 -6.41 -19.55
CA GLN A 243 -3.06 -7.05 -19.82
C GLN A 243 -3.96 -6.19 -20.71
N GLU A 244 -4.03 -4.89 -20.44
CA GLU A 244 -4.81 -3.95 -21.24
C GLU A 244 -4.28 -3.85 -22.67
N LYS A 245 -2.97 -3.82 -22.86
CA LYS A 245 -2.32 -3.84 -24.18
C LYS A 245 -2.60 -5.12 -24.94
N GLN A 246 -2.53 -6.28 -24.28
CA GLN A 246 -2.84 -7.58 -24.90
C GLN A 246 -4.31 -7.66 -25.32
N HIS A 247 -5.22 -7.19 -24.46
CA HIS A 247 -6.64 -7.14 -24.78
C HIS A 247 -6.92 -6.23 -25.98
N TYR A 248 -6.26 -5.08 -26.08
CA TYR A 248 -6.34 -4.18 -27.23
C TYR A 248 -5.85 -4.85 -28.52
N GLN A 249 -4.73 -5.58 -28.48
CA GLN A 249 -4.21 -6.29 -29.65
C GLN A 249 -5.17 -7.38 -30.13
N LEU A 250 -5.75 -8.16 -29.21
CA LEU A 250 -6.77 -9.18 -29.54
C LEU A 250 -8.01 -8.57 -30.16
N LEU A 251 -8.44 -7.40 -29.70
CA LEU A 251 -9.57 -6.68 -30.30
C LEU A 251 -9.26 -6.24 -31.73
N GLN A 252 -8.07 -5.66 -31.97
CA GLN A 252 -7.66 -5.30 -33.33
C GLN A 252 -7.60 -6.51 -34.28
N GLU A 253 -7.00 -7.62 -33.86
CA GLU A 253 -6.94 -8.84 -34.65
C GLU A 253 -8.34 -9.38 -34.98
N ASN A 254 -9.28 -9.33 -34.04
CA ASN A 254 -10.65 -9.75 -34.27
C ASN A 254 -11.39 -8.86 -35.28
N ILE A 255 -11.12 -7.55 -35.22
CA ILE A 255 -11.70 -6.57 -36.18
C ILE A 255 -11.19 -6.85 -37.59
N ASP A 256 -9.90 -7.06 -37.73
CA ASP A 256 -9.28 -7.36 -39.02
C ASP A 256 -9.84 -8.68 -39.60
N LEU A 257 -10.01 -9.70 -38.77
CA LEU A 257 -10.64 -10.96 -39.17
C LEU A 257 -12.11 -10.78 -39.62
N ILE A 258 -12.89 -9.95 -38.89
CA ILE A 258 -14.27 -9.61 -39.26
C ILE A 258 -14.30 -8.88 -40.61
N ASN A 259 -13.43 -7.88 -40.81
CA ASN A 259 -13.33 -7.13 -42.07
C ASN A 259 -12.96 -8.03 -43.24
N ILE A 260 -11.99 -8.94 -43.07
CA ILE A 260 -11.62 -9.93 -44.12
C ILE A 260 -12.81 -10.84 -44.44
N LYS A 261 -13.49 -11.38 -43.44
CA LYS A 261 -14.68 -12.26 -43.66
C LYS A 261 -15.82 -11.52 -44.32
N CYS A 262 -16.06 -10.25 -43.95
CA CYS A 262 -17.09 -9.42 -44.62
C CYS A 262 -16.73 -9.16 -46.08
N HIS A 263 -15.45 -8.88 -46.38
CA HIS A 263 -15.01 -8.71 -47.77
C HIS A 263 -15.17 -9.99 -48.60
N ASP A 264 -14.79 -11.13 -48.06
CA ASP A 264 -14.92 -12.44 -48.72
C ASP A 264 -16.39 -12.81 -48.97
N MET A 265 -17.28 -12.49 -48.03
CA MET A 265 -18.71 -12.69 -48.17
C MET A 265 -19.30 -11.79 -49.30
N LYS A 266 -18.94 -10.49 -49.31
CA LYS A 266 -19.34 -9.57 -50.40
C LYS A 266 -18.87 -10.07 -51.75
N HIS A 267 -17.66 -10.62 -51.83
CA HIS A 267 -17.11 -11.17 -53.06
C HIS A 267 -17.87 -12.44 -53.51
N LYS A 268 -18.16 -13.36 -52.57
CA LYS A 268 -18.97 -14.58 -52.88
C LYS A 268 -20.36 -14.23 -53.35
N ILE A 269 -21.00 -13.25 -52.76
CA ILE A 269 -22.34 -12.80 -53.15
C ILE A 269 -22.34 -12.20 -54.55
N ARG A 270 -21.33 -11.35 -54.90
CA ARG A 270 -21.18 -10.80 -56.24
C ARG A 270 -20.98 -11.90 -57.30
N LEU A 271 -20.24 -12.97 -56.98
CA LEU A 271 -20.05 -14.12 -57.88
C LEU A 271 -21.32 -14.92 -58.05
N LEU A 272 -22.15 -15.02 -57.03
CA LEU A 272 -23.43 -15.75 -57.07
C LEU A 272 -24.52 -14.96 -57.79
N THR A 273 -24.57 -13.63 -57.67
CA THR A 273 -25.54 -12.78 -58.37
C THR A 273 -25.31 -12.68 -59.89
N ASN A 274 -24.13 -13.00 -60.35
CA ASN A 274 -23.81 -12.92 -61.78
C ASN A 274 -24.18 -14.17 -62.63
N GLY A 275 -24.89 -15.17 -62.09
CA GLY A 275 -25.10 -16.35 -62.89
C GLY A 275 -26.16 -17.40 -62.54
N LYS A 276 -27.00 -17.27 -61.50
CA LYS A 276 -28.04 -18.27 -61.18
C LYS A 276 -29.28 -17.67 -60.51
N ASN A 277 -30.46 -18.20 -60.86
CA ASN A 277 -31.70 -17.96 -60.12
C ASN A 277 -31.67 -18.64 -58.77
N PHE A 278 -31.61 -17.85 -57.70
CA PHE A 278 -31.74 -18.32 -56.32
C PHE A 278 -33.20 -18.42 -55.91
N SER A 279 -33.50 -19.37 -55.03
CA SER A 279 -34.80 -19.37 -54.34
C SER A 279 -34.90 -18.17 -53.38
N ASN A 280 -36.08 -17.61 -53.23
CA ASN A 280 -36.31 -16.50 -52.32
C ASN A 280 -35.85 -16.78 -50.87
N GLU A 281 -35.89 -18.05 -50.43
CA GLU A 281 -35.42 -18.48 -49.09
C GLU A 281 -33.92 -18.44 -48.95
N GLU A 282 -33.12 -18.76 -50.00
CA GLU A 282 -31.67 -18.65 -49.98
C GLU A 282 -31.22 -17.19 -49.99
N ILE A 283 -31.90 -16.32 -50.75
CA ILE A 283 -31.65 -14.87 -50.74
C ILE A 283 -31.98 -14.30 -49.37
N GLU A 284 -33.06 -14.69 -48.74
CA GLU A 284 -33.47 -14.22 -47.42
C GLU A 284 -32.50 -14.68 -46.29
N SER A 285 -31.95 -15.90 -46.37
CA SER A 285 -30.94 -16.42 -45.45
C SER A 285 -29.61 -15.71 -45.59
N ILE A 286 -29.24 -15.37 -46.82
CA ILE A 286 -28.02 -14.61 -47.15
C ILE A 286 -28.19 -13.16 -46.72
N ASP A 287 -29.35 -12.56 -47.01
CA ASP A 287 -29.67 -11.18 -46.61
C ASP A 287 -29.74 -11.03 -45.06
N LYS A 288 -30.31 -11.99 -44.35
CA LYS A 288 -30.23 -12.07 -42.89
C LYS A 288 -28.81 -12.17 -42.37
N SER A 289 -27.97 -12.99 -43.00
CA SER A 289 -26.56 -13.13 -42.62
C SER A 289 -25.78 -11.87 -42.91
N ILE A 290 -26.10 -11.13 -43.98
CA ILE A 290 -25.47 -9.86 -44.35
C ILE A 290 -25.98 -8.72 -43.48
N THR A 291 -27.26 -8.67 -43.20
CA THR A 291 -27.86 -7.62 -42.36
C THR A 291 -27.28 -7.64 -40.95
N ILE A 292 -26.87 -8.81 -40.44
CA ILE A 292 -26.12 -8.93 -39.18
C ILE A 292 -24.72 -8.30 -39.29
N TYR A 293 -24.09 -8.35 -40.46
CA TYR A 293 -22.75 -7.75 -40.69
C TYR A 293 -22.82 -6.32 -41.24
N ASP A 294 -23.87 -5.93 -41.94
CA ASP A 294 -24.09 -4.54 -42.42
C ASP A 294 -24.66 -3.62 -41.33
N SER A 295 -25.08 -4.19 -40.20
CA SER A 295 -25.46 -3.43 -39.01
C SER A 295 -24.23 -2.95 -38.21
N SER A 296 -23.12 -2.61 -38.89
CA SER A 296 -22.08 -1.81 -38.26
C SER A 296 -22.71 -0.53 -37.75
N LEU A 297 -22.77 -0.42 -36.43
CA LEU A 297 -23.31 0.78 -35.81
C LEU A 297 -22.46 1.98 -36.26
N LYS A 298 -23.08 2.95 -36.91
CA LYS A 298 -22.43 4.17 -37.35
C LYS A 298 -22.80 5.29 -36.36
N THR A 299 -22.08 5.38 -35.28
CA THR A 299 -22.30 6.40 -34.25
C THR A 299 -21.60 7.71 -34.58
N GLY A 300 -20.66 7.71 -35.54
CA GLY A 300 -19.80 8.85 -35.85
C GLY A 300 -18.47 8.86 -35.06
N ASN A 301 -18.18 7.76 -34.33
CA ASN A 301 -16.91 7.53 -33.65
C ASN A 301 -16.43 6.11 -33.94
N GLU A 302 -15.32 5.98 -34.66
CA GLU A 302 -14.82 4.68 -35.15
C GLU A 302 -14.53 3.68 -34.02
N ALA A 303 -13.90 4.14 -32.94
CA ALA A 303 -13.58 3.29 -31.79
C ALA A 303 -14.85 2.74 -31.11
N LEU A 304 -15.86 3.59 -30.97
CA LEU A 304 -17.16 3.20 -30.40
C LEU A 304 -17.91 2.24 -31.31
N ASP A 305 -17.88 2.50 -32.64
CA ASP A 305 -18.54 1.66 -33.65
C ASP A 305 -18.03 0.23 -33.60
N VAL A 306 -16.74 0.06 -33.45
CA VAL A 306 -16.07 -1.24 -33.33
C VAL A 306 -16.54 -2.00 -32.09
N ILE A 307 -16.45 -1.39 -30.92
CA ILE A 307 -16.81 -2.04 -29.65
C ILE A 307 -18.29 -2.43 -29.65
N LEU A 308 -19.15 -1.49 -30.03
CA LEU A 308 -20.58 -1.72 -29.99
C LEU A 308 -21.05 -2.75 -31.01
N THR A 309 -20.38 -2.83 -32.16
CA THR A 309 -20.67 -3.88 -33.17
C THR A 309 -20.29 -5.26 -32.62
N GLU A 310 -19.12 -5.41 -32.00
CA GLU A 310 -18.71 -6.65 -31.31
C GLU A 310 -19.70 -7.05 -30.22
N LYS A 311 -20.05 -6.12 -29.35
CA LYS A 311 -20.97 -6.42 -28.22
C LYS A 311 -22.40 -6.66 -28.68
N ALA A 312 -22.88 -6.01 -29.75
CA ALA A 312 -24.16 -6.27 -30.35
C ALA A 312 -24.22 -7.69 -30.90
N PHE A 313 -23.16 -8.18 -31.53
CA PHE A 313 -23.05 -9.54 -31.99
C PHE A 313 -23.15 -10.56 -30.84
N ILE A 314 -22.41 -10.36 -29.77
CA ILE A 314 -22.42 -11.21 -28.55
C ILE A 314 -23.84 -11.19 -27.93
N CYS A 315 -24.46 -10.01 -27.83
CA CYS A 315 -25.83 -9.88 -27.32
C CYS A 315 -26.83 -10.72 -28.15
N ASN A 316 -26.74 -10.66 -29.48
CA ASN A 316 -27.60 -11.43 -30.37
C ASN A 316 -27.39 -12.95 -30.21
N GLU A 317 -26.14 -13.42 -30.16
CA GLU A 317 -25.79 -14.82 -29.92
C GLU A 317 -26.34 -15.35 -28.58
N LYS A 318 -26.33 -14.49 -27.53
CA LYS A 318 -26.79 -14.84 -26.17
C LYS A 318 -28.29 -14.50 -25.92
N ASN A 319 -29.05 -14.14 -26.96
CA ASN A 319 -30.46 -13.74 -26.86
C ASN A 319 -30.68 -12.60 -25.85
N VAL A 320 -29.82 -11.57 -25.88
CA VAL A 320 -29.94 -10.33 -25.09
C VAL A 320 -30.44 -9.23 -26.03
N LYS A 321 -31.59 -8.60 -25.71
CA LYS A 321 -32.12 -7.47 -26.49
C LYS A 321 -31.24 -6.25 -26.28
N PHE A 322 -30.37 -5.93 -27.25
CA PHE A 322 -29.53 -4.73 -27.21
C PHE A 322 -30.19 -3.60 -28.00
N THR A 323 -30.33 -2.43 -27.38
CA THR A 323 -30.83 -1.22 -28.04
C THR A 323 -29.88 -0.07 -27.74
N CYS A 324 -29.57 0.76 -28.75
CA CYS A 324 -28.69 1.92 -28.57
C CYS A 324 -29.24 3.15 -29.29
N VAL A 325 -29.08 4.31 -28.66
CA VAL A 325 -29.38 5.62 -29.26
C VAL A 325 -28.14 6.51 -28.94
N ILE A 326 -27.29 6.68 -29.93
CA ILE A 326 -25.93 7.19 -29.67
C ILE A 326 -25.57 8.23 -30.71
N ASP A 327 -25.09 9.36 -30.24
CA ASP A 327 -24.30 10.32 -31.01
C ASP A 327 -22.84 10.22 -30.52
N GLY A 328 -22.02 9.43 -31.25
CA GLY A 328 -20.62 9.17 -30.91
C GLY A 328 -19.71 10.39 -31.11
N THR A 329 -20.15 11.40 -31.86
CA THR A 329 -19.38 12.63 -32.06
C THR A 329 -19.23 13.41 -30.77
N LEU A 330 -20.18 13.27 -29.83
CA LEU A 330 -20.16 13.93 -28.53
C LEU A 330 -18.99 13.50 -27.63
N ILE A 331 -18.46 12.31 -27.83
CA ILE A 331 -17.37 11.75 -27.00
C ILE A 331 -16.00 11.80 -27.69
N SER A 332 -15.85 12.59 -28.76
CA SER A 332 -14.58 12.75 -29.51
C SER A 332 -13.45 13.36 -28.68
N PHE A 333 -13.76 13.95 -27.51
CA PHE A 333 -12.78 14.46 -26.57
C PHE A 333 -12.08 13.36 -25.74
N ILE A 334 -12.63 12.14 -25.74
CA ILE A 334 -12.05 10.97 -25.09
C ILE A 334 -11.10 10.29 -26.07
N ASN A 335 -9.90 9.89 -25.61
CA ASN A 335 -8.94 9.17 -26.45
C ASN A 335 -9.51 7.81 -26.86
N GLU A 336 -9.20 7.35 -28.06
CA GLU A 336 -9.68 6.06 -28.61
C GLU A 336 -9.41 4.87 -27.69
N THR A 337 -8.20 4.76 -27.12
CA THR A 337 -7.86 3.70 -26.17
C THR A 337 -8.72 3.73 -24.91
N ASP A 338 -9.03 4.95 -24.43
CA ASP A 338 -9.88 5.13 -23.25
C ASP A 338 -11.36 4.85 -23.57
N ILE A 339 -11.82 5.12 -24.81
CA ILE A 339 -13.16 4.70 -25.30
C ILE A 339 -13.26 3.17 -25.27
N PHE A 340 -12.25 2.44 -25.77
CA PHE A 340 -12.20 0.97 -25.72
C PHE A 340 -12.28 0.47 -24.27
N SER A 341 -11.49 1.02 -23.36
CA SER A 341 -11.49 0.62 -21.97
C SER A 341 -12.81 0.95 -21.26
N LEU A 342 -13.34 2.15 -21.46
CA LEU A 342 -14.57 2.61 -20.82
C LEU A 342 -15.78 1.80 -21.28
N PHE A 343 -16.05 1.77 -22.59
CA PHE A 343 -17.24 1.10 -23.15
C PHE A 343 -17.11 -0.42 -23.12
N GLY A 344 -15.92 -0.98 -23.26
CA GLY A 344 -15.66 -2.40 -23.05
C GLY A 344 -16.07 -2.83 -21.63
N ASN A 345 -15.57 -2.16 -20.59
CA ASN A 345 -15.93 -2.45 -19.20
C ASN A 345 -17.42 -2.22 -18.90
N ILE A 346 -18.02 -1.17 -19.45
CA ILE A 346 -19.45 -0.88 -19.28
C ILE A 346 -20.29 -2.01 -19.87
N MET A 347 -20.02 -2.39 -21.12
CA MET A 347 -20.79 -3.42 -21.83
C MET A 347 -20.56 -4.81 -21.25
N ASP A 348 -19.34 -5.17 -20.85
CA ASP A 348 -19.04 -6.45 -20.22
C ASP A 348 -19.73 -6.59 -18.86
N ASN A 349 -19.76 -5.54 -18.06
CA ASN A 349 -20.49 -5.52 -16.80
C ASN A 349 -21.99 -5.72 -17.02
N ALA A 350 -22.58 -5.00 -17.99
CA ALA A 350 -24.00 -5.11 -18.34
C ALA A 350 -24.34 -6.52 -18.86
N LEU A 351 -23.52 -7.07 -19.76
CA LEU A 351 -23.70 -8.38 -20.33
C LEU A 351 -23.63 -9.50 -19.28
N ASN A 352 -22.57 -9.46 -18.45
CA ASN A 352 -22.36 -10.43 -17.37
C ASN A 352 -23.50 -10.41 -16.34
N ALA A 353 -24.07 -9.24 -16.04
CA ALA A 353 -25.20 -9.12 -15.13
C ALA A 353 -26.49 -9.65 -15.76
N THR A 354 -26.75 -9.32 -17.04
CA THR A 354 -27.95 -9.70 -17.78
C THR A 354 -27.98 -11.22 -18.06
N LEU A 355 -26.84 -11.84 -18.32
CA LEU A 355 -26.76 -13.29 -18.56
C LEU A 355 -27.13 -14.14 -17.33
N LYS A 356 -27.11 -13.57 -16.12
CA LYS A 356 -27.56 -14.22 -14.89
C LYS A 356 -29.08 -14.26 -14.73
N MET A 357 -29.85 -13.60 -15.62
CA MET A 357 -31.32 -13.67 -15.64
C MET A 357 -31.79 -15.03 -16.14
N ASP A 358 -32.70 -15.65 -15.40
CA ASP A 358 -33.27 -16.96 -15.78
C ASP A 358 -34.19 -16.84 -17.00
N ASN A 359 -35.01 -15.79 -17.05
CA ASN A 359 -35.92 -15.54 -18.14
C ASN A 359 -35.21 -14.80 -19.29
N ILE A 360 -35.16 -15.45 -20.44
CA ILE A 360 -34.50 -14.92 -21.66
C ILE A 360 -35.22 -13.66 -22.16
N ASP A 361 -36.54 -13.63 -22.10
CA ASP A 361 -37.35 -12.51 -22.60
C ASP A 361 -37.14 -11.21 -21.80
N GLU A 362 -36.64 -11.30 -20.58
CA GLU A 362 -36.36 -10.17 -19.74
C GLU A 362 -34.92 -9.63 -19.88
N ARG A 363 -34.09 -10.30 -20.71
CA ARG A 363 -32.69 -9.88 -20.93
C ARG A 363 -32.65 -8.69 -21.86
N PHE A 364 -32.23 -7.54 -21.32
CA PHE A 364 -32.01 -6.34 -22.14
C PHE A 364 -30.83 -5.52 -21.68
N ILE A 365 -30.24 -4.80 -22.64
CA ILE A 365 -29.25 -3.76 -22.45
C ILE A 365 -29.64 -2.55 -23.30
N ASN A 366 -29.73 -1.38 -22.71
CA ASN A 366 -30.05 -0.14 -23.39
C ASN A 366 -28.96 0.89 -23.14
N LEU A 367 -28.30 1.37 -24.19
CA LEU A 367 -27.24 2.38 -24.13
C LEU A 367 -27.70 3.65 -24.82
N LYS A 368 -27.58 4.78 -24.15
CA LYS A 368 -27.86 6.11 -24.70
C LYS A 368 -26.67 7.05 -24.49
N ILE A 369 -26.32 7.78 -25.54
CA ILE A 369 -25.36 8.89 -25.47
C ILE A 369 -26.02 10.09 -26.13
N ASN A 370 -26.28 11.14 -25.36
CA ASN A 370 -26.95 12.33 -25.82
C ASN A 370 -26.40 13.59 -25.11
N LYS A 371 -26.66 14.73 -25.71
CA LYS A 371 -26.39 16.02 -25.10
C LYS A 371 -27.62 16.47 -24.31
N GLU A 372 -27.43 16.80 -23.04
CA GLU A 372 -28.44 17.36 -22.15
C GLU A 372 -27.97 18.73 -21.64
N LYS A 373 -28.43 19.79 -22.27
CA LYS A 373 -28.00 21.18 -22.01
C LYS A 373 -26.46 21.30 -22.16
N ASP A 374 -25.78 21.61 -21.07
CA ASP A 374 -24.32 21.77 -21.03
C ASP A 374 -23.57 20.48 -20.70
N PHE A 375 -24.27 19.34 -20.63
CA PHE A 375 -23.69 18.06 -20.29
C PHE A 375 -23.84 17.06 -21.41
N ILE A 376 -22.86 16.16 -21.49
CA ILE A 376 -22.90 14.93 -22.28
C ILE A 376 -23.26 13.81 -21.32
N SER A 377 -24.39 13.16 -21.58
CA SER A 377 -24.92 12.07 -20.76
C SER A 377 -24.67 10.72 -21.45
N ILE A 378 -24.00 9.82 -20.76
CA ILE A 378 -23.87 8.40 -21.12
C ILE A 378 -24.70 7.62 -20.12
N ASN A 379 -25.77 6.99 -20.57
CA ASN A 379 -26.67 6.22 -19.73
C ASN A 379 -26.76 4.78 -20.23
N ILE A 380 -26.48 3.82 -19.35
CA ILE A 380 -26.69 2.40 -19.64
C ILE A 380 -27.64 1.79 -18.62
N LYS A 381 -28.63 1.06 -19.14
CA LYS A 381 -29.59 0.31 -18.35
C LYS A 381 -29.54 -1.14 -18.75
N ASN A 382 -29.49 -2.04 -17.79
CA ASN A 382 -29.54 -3.48 -18.03
C ASN A 382 -30.32 -4.20 -16.95
N SER A 383 -30.93 -5.34 -17.33
CA SER A 383 -31.52 -6.26 -16.37
C SER A 383 -30.44 -6.97 -15.57
N PHE A 384 -30.73 -7.28 -14.30
CA PHE A 384 -29.85 -8.08 -13.45
C PHE A 384 -30.68 -8.93 -12.46
N LYS A 385 -30.04 -9.97 -11.90
CA LYS A 385 -30.64 -10.83 -10.87
C LYS A 385 -29.83 -10.74 -9.58
N GLY A 386 -30.52 -10.61 -8.44
CA GLY A 386 -29.95 -10.65 -7.12
C GLY A 386 -29.87 -9.30 -6.43
N LYS A 387 -29.14 -9.24 -5.31
CA LYS A 387 -28.91 -7.99 -4.55
C LYS A 387 -27.50 -7.46 -4.86
N ILE A 388 -27.40 -6.19 -5.11
CA ILE A 388 -26.12 -5.50 -5.30
C ILE A 388 -25.84 -4.70 -4.03
N ASN A 389 -24.72 -5.00 -3.36
CA ASN A 389 -24.22 -4.23 -2.25
C ASN A 389 -23.30 -3.14 -2.79
N LEU A 390 -23.49 -1.92 -2.32
CA LEU A 390 -22.64 -0.78 -2.68
C LEU A 390 -21.60 -0.56 -1.57
N ASP A 391 -20.40 -0.11 -1.93
CA ASP A 391 -19.37 0.31 -1.00
C ASP A 391 -19.61 1.75 -0.49
N LYS A 392 -18.66 2.31 0.27
CA LYS A 392 -18.74 3.68 0.80
C LYS A 392 -18.75 4.75 -0.27
N ASP A 393 -18.22 4.43 -1.45
CA ASP A 393 -18.10 5.32 -2.61
C ASP A 393 -19.27 5.12 -3.57
N GLY A 394 -20.27 4.29 -3.22
CA GLY A 394 -21.45 4.00 -4.03
C GLY A 394 -21.20 3.05 -5.20
N LEU A 395 -20.06 2.33 -5.21
CA LEU A 395 -19.72 1.37 -6.25
C LEU A 395 -20.14 -0.06 -5.84
N PRO A 396 -20.57 -0.91 -6.79
CA PRO A 396 -20.95 -2.30 -6.52
C PRO A 396 -19.77 -3.13 -5.99
N ILE A 397 -20.03 -3.85 -4.89
CA ILE A 397 -19.09 -4.84 -4.34
C ILE A 397 -19.35 -6.16 -5.04
N THR A 398 -18.31 -6.78 -5.60
CA THR A 398 -18.41 -8.10 -6.26
C THR A 398 -18.43 -9.23 -5.23
N ASP A 399 -19.47 -10.08 -5.30
CA ASP A 399 -19.66 -11.27 -4.43
C ASP A 399 -18.87 -12.51 -4.89
N ASN A 400 -18.08 -12.46 -5.95
CA ASN A 400 -17.37 -13.63 -6.47
C ASN A 400 -16.14 -13.97 -5.63
N ALA A 401 -16.00 -15.28 -5.31
CA ALA A 401 -14.93 -15.85 -4.49
C ALA A 401 -13.50 -15.63 -5.04
N ASP A 402 -13.35 -15.29 -6.32
CA ASP A 402 -12.09 -14.91 -6.96
C ASP A 402 -11.82 -13.39 -6.83
N LYS A 403 -11.48 -12.99 -5.61
CA LYS A 403 -11.11 -11.60 -5.28
C LYS A 403 -9.93 -11.03 -6.07
N ASN A 404 -9.19 -11.84 -6.81
CA ASN A 404 -8.00 -11.40 -7.54
C ASN A 404 -8.25 -10.97 -9.00
N TYR A 405 -9.42 -11.26 -9.58
CA TYR A 405 -9.69 -10.97 -11.00
C TYR A 405 -11.02 -10.24 -11.28
N HIS A 406 -11.95 -10.14 -10.33
CA HIS A 406 -13.27 -9.50 -10.53
C HIS A 406 -13.46 -8.36 -9.52
N GLY A 407 -13.73 -7.17 -9.98
CA GLY A 407 -13.92 -5.94 -9.20
C GLY A 407 -13.19 -4.74 -9.79
N PHE A 408 -12.35 -4.98 -10.80
CA PHE A 408 -11.59 -3.90 -11.45
C PHE A 408 -12.43 -3.14 -12.49
N GLY A 409 -13.47 -3.74 -13.10
CA GLY A 409 -14.26 -3.11 -14.15
C GLY A 409 -14.93 -1.79 -13.69
N MET A 410 -15.60 -1.79 -12.53
CA MET A 410 -16.25 -0.57 -12.02
C MET A 410 -15.23 0.47 -11.54
N LYS A 411 -14.10 0.04 -10.98
CA LYS A 411 -13.01 0.95 -10.60
C LYS A 411 -12.34 1.56 -11.83
N SER A 412 -12.17 0.78 -12.90
CA SER A 412 -11.66 1.27 -14.19
C SER A 412 -12.61 2.30 -14.79
N ILE A 413 -13.92 2.05 -14.78
CA ILE A 413 -14.93 3.01 -15.22
C ILE A 413 -14.83 4.30 -14.40
N SER A 414 -14.81 4.21 -13.06
CA SER A 414 -14.69 5.38 -12.18
C SER A 414 -13.43 6.18 -12.47
N TYR A 415 -12.30 5.51 -12.58
CA TYR A 415 -11.01 6.15 -12.92
C TYR A 415 -11.06 6.89 -14.26
N MET A 416 -11.65 6.27 -15.31
CA MET A 416 -11.77 6.90 -16.62
C MET A 416 -12.70 8.11 -16.57
N VAL A 417 -13.82 8.01 -15.85
CA VAL A 417 -14.74 9.14 -15.67
C VAL A 417 -14.06 10.30 -14.96
N GLU A 418 -13.31 10.03 -13.89
CA GLU A 418 -12.54 11.04 -13.15
C GLU A 418 -11.44 11.68 -14.01
N LYS A 419 -10.72 10.88 -14.82
CA LYS A 419 -9.68 11.35 -15.75
C LYS A 419 -10.19 12.43 -16.69
N TYR A 420 -11.46 12.32 -17.13
CA TYR A 420 -12.11 13.30 -18.01
C TYR A 420 -13.03 14.26 -17.26
N HIS A 421 -12.86 14.41 -15.93
CA HIS A 421 -13.62 15.31 -15.06
C HIS A 421 -15.13 15.10 -15.13
N GLY A 422 -15.56 13.85 -15.31
CA GLY A 422 -16.95 13.45 -15.30
C GLY A 422 -17.46 13.10 -13.91
N ASN A 423 -18.76 12.87 -13.83
CA ASN A 423 -19.44 12.37 -12.63
C ASN A 423 -20.14 11.06 -12.95
N LEU A 424 -20.02 10.06 -12.08
CA LEU A 424 -20.62 8.74 -12.21
C LEU A 424 -21.68 8.57 -11.13
N SER A 425 -22.85 8.09 -11.50
CA SER A 425 -23.92 7.75 -10.57
C SER A 425 -24.58 6.43 -10.93
N ILE A 426 -24.99 5.68 -9.91
CA ILE A 426 -25.63 4.38 -10.05
C ILE A 426 -27.00 4.42 -9.37
N ALA A 427 -28.03 3.94 -10.07
CA ALA A 427 -29.36 3.75 -9.51
C ALA A 427 -29.82 2.30 -9.76
N ILE A 428 -30.44 1.69 -8.77
CA ILE A 428 -30.91 0.30 -8.80
C ILE A 428 -32.40 0.33 -8.49
N ASN A 429 -33.23 -0.05 -9.45
CA ASN A 429 -34.68 -0.12 -9.32
C ASN A 429 -35.20 -1.41 -9.97
N ASP A 430 -36.03 -2.19 -9.26
CA ASP A 430 -36.80 -3.34 -9.80
C ASP A 430 -36.01 -4.25 -10.76
N ASN A 431 -34.87 -4.79 -10.33
CA ASN A 431 -33.98 -5.62 -11.15
C ASN A 431 -33.36 -4.91 -12.38
N ILE A 432 -33.39 -3.59 -12.42
CA ILE A 432 -32.76 -2.78 -13.46
C ILE A 432 -31.58 -2.04 -12.80
N PHE A 433 -30.39 -2.28 -13.34
CA PHE A 433 -29.19 -1.52 -13.02
C PHE A 433 -29.06 -0.35 -13.99
N ASN A 434 -28.90 0.85 -13.48
CA ASN A 434 -28.78 2.06 -14.27
C ASN A 434 -27.47 2.79 -13.89
N LEU A 435 -26.52 2.81 -14.82
CA LEU A 435 -25.29 3.57 -14.71
C LEU A 435 -25.42 4.85 -15.52
N ASN A 436 -25.16 5.98 -14.91
CA ASN A 436 -25.19 7.27 -15.57
C ASN A 436 -23.87 8.00 -15.39
N ILE A 437 -23.28 8.47 -16.50
CA ILE A 437 -22.03 9.23 -16.53
C ILE A 437 -22.33 10.59 -17.16
N LEU A 438 -21.88 11.66 -16.53
CA LEU A 438 -22.06 13.02 -17.00
C LEU A 438 -20.68 13.68 -17.20
N PHE A 439 -20.45 14.20 -18.39
CA PHE A 439 -19.29 15.04 -18.70
C PHE A 439 -19.74 16.48 -19.00
N LEU A 440 -18.95 17.45 -18.62
CA LEU A 440 -19.20 18.85 -19.00
C LEU A 440 -18.87 19.03 -20.48
N ASN A 441 -19.80 19.56 -21.26
CA ASN A 441 -19.56 19.87 -22.66
C ASN A 441 -18.73 21.16 -22.77
N LYS A 442 -17.42 21.02 -23.03
CA LYS A 442 -16.49 22.16 -23.18
C LYS A 442 -16.60 22.93 -24.52
N THR A 443 -17.54 22.55 -25.38
CA THR A 443 -17.76 23.16 -26.70
C THR A 443 -18.93 24.15 -26.70
N ALA A 444 -19.20 24.81 -25.56
CA ALA A 444 -20.12 25.95 -25.48
C ALA A 444 -19.38 27.24 -25.26
#